data_6110943c9f2ac4b625edfe1d3c398a9f
#
_entry.id   6110943c9f2ac4b625edfe1d3c398a9f
#
_cell.length_a   1.000
_cell.length_b   1.000
_cell.length_c   1.000
_cell.angle_alpha   90.00
_cell.angle_beta   90.00
_cell.angle_gamma   90.00
#
_symmetry.space_group_name_H-M   'P 1'
#
loop_
_entity.id
_entity.type
_entity.pdbx_description
1 polymer ?
#
loop_
_entity_poly.entity_id
_entity_poly.type
_entity_poly.pdbx_seq_one_letter_code
_entity_poly.pdbx_strand_id
1 'polypeptide(L)'
;MKRLFAVLLALLAGCGVQVEPPTTGQLLDAPTSLNVTGQVIRAEAAPVISGNLFNVQVRVRTPRTLASGLRVTDVYVVTDSGVWSADVDSADQRRCGAGCTVAVGRGVADGVTAGEGVQVVARLVDAQGRTFLLRDGQVQVK
;
A
#
# COMPACT_ATOMS: atom_id res chain seq x y z
N MET A 1 19.72 -49.38 35.96
CA MET A 1 20.10 -47.99 35.61
C MET A 1 19.25 -47.52 34.44
N LYS A 2 18.32 -46.66 34.68
CA LYS A 2 17.50 -46.06 33.64
C LYS A 2 18.15 -44.79 33.19
N ARG A 3 18.61 -44.75 31.95
CA ARG A 3 19.11 -43.52 31.29
C ARG A 3 17.93 -42.84 30.65
N LEU A 4 17.52 -41.74 31.23
CA LEU A 4 16.53 -40.83 30.65
C LEU A 4 17.24 -40.07 29.52
N PHE A 5 16.88 -40.39 28.27
CA PHE A 5 17.20 -39.55 27.14
C PHE A 5 16.18 -38.41 27.10
N ALA A 6 16.61 -37.26 27.53
CA ALA A 6 15.86 -36.04 27.29
C ALA A 6 16.02 -35.65 25.81
N VAL A 7 15.00 -35.90 25.03
CA VAL A 7 14.89 -35.39 23.68
C VAL A 7 14.54 -33.91 23.79
N LEU A 8 15.53 -33.07 23.59
CA LEU A 8 15.37 -31.62 23.46
C LEU A 8 14.75 -31.34 22.11
N LEU A 9 13.43 -31.20 22.04
CA LEU A 9 12.75 -30.67 20.86
C LEU A 9 13.09 -29.20 20.75
N ALA A 10 14.06 -28.87 19.90
CA ALA A 10 14.29 -27.50 19.48
C ALA A 10 13.13 -27.07 18.59
N LEU A 11 12.17 -26.37 19.15
CA LEU A 11 11.17 -25.62 18.41
C LEU A 11 11.89 -24.51 17.64
N LEU A 12 12.19 -24.78 16.40
CA LEU A 12 12.54 -23.74 15.44
C LEU A 12 11.27 -22.90 15.19
N ALA A 13 11.10 -21.88 16.02
CA ALA A 13 10.16 -20.81 15.72
C ALA A 13 10.69 -20.11 14.48
N GLY A 14 10.20 -20.51 13.31
CA GLY A 14 10.42 -19.78 12.08
C GLY A 14 9.85 -18.38 12.26
N CYS A 15 10.72 -17.38 12.44
CA CYS A 15 10.33 -15.98 12.34
C CYS A 15 9.99 -15.67 10.89
N GLY A 16 8.78 -16.05 10.45
CA GLY A 16 8.18 -15.45 9.29
C GLY A 16 7.85 -14.01 9.65
N VAL A 17 8.54 -13.04 9.06
CA VAL A 17 8.17 -11.64 9.17
C VAL A 17 6.84 -11.47 8.42
N GLN A 18 5.74 -11.68 9.11
CA GLN A 18 4.44 -11.29 8.60
C GLN A 18 4.33 -9.78 8.78
N VAL A 19 4.34 -9.07 7.65
CA VAL A 19 3.99 -7.66 7.65
C VAL A 19 2.50 -7.59 7.97
N GLU A 20 2.15 -7.18 9.19
CA GLU A 20 0.76 -7.00 9.58
C GLU A 20 0.13 -5.91 8.69
N PRO A 21 -1.10 -6.12 8.20
CA PRO A 21 -1.81 -5.06 7.48
C PRO A 21 -2.03 -3.88 8.42
N PRO A 22 -1.95 -2.65 7.91
CA PRO A 22 -2.21 -1.47 8.72
C PRO A 22 -3.65 -1.45 9.21
N THR A 23 -3.85 -0.93 10.42
CA THR A 23 -5.19 -0.71 10.97
C THR A 23 -5.89 0.44 10.25
N THR A 24 -7.22 0.49 10.35
CA THR A 24 -8.00 1.62 9.80
C THR A 24 -7.52 2.96 10.36
N GLY A 25 -7.23 3.03 11.66
CA GLY A 25 -6.69 4.24 12.28
C GLY A 25 -5.36 4.66 11.68
N GLN A 26 -4.45 3.72 11.45
CA GLN A 26 -3.15 4.01 10.82
C GLN A 26 -3.32 4.52 9.38
N LEU A 27 -4.27 3.98 8.63
CA LEU A 27 -4.57 4.43 7.29
C LEU A 27 -5.13 5.85 7.27
N LEU A 28 -6.08 6.14 8.15
CA LEU A 28 -6.69 7.47 8.25
C LEU A 28 -5.71 8.54 8.77
N ASP A 29 -4.75 8.14 9.59
CA ASP A 29 -3.70 9.01 10.12
C ASP A 29 -2.48 9.14 9.20
N ALA A 30 -2.47 8.41 8.09
CA ALA A 30 -1.35 8.47 7.15
C ALA A 30 -1.18 9.89 6.59
N PRO A 31 0.06 10.37 6.45
CA PRO A 31 0.31 11.71 5.94
C PRO A 31 -0.11 11.85 4.48
N THR A 32 -0.50 13.05 4.09
CA THR A 32 -0.82 13.40 2.70
C THR A 32 0.40 13.87 1.91
N SER A 33 1.52 14.03 2.57
CA SER A 33 2.82 14.28 1.97
C SER A 33 3.91 13.64 2.82
N LEU A 34 4.93 13.13 2.16
CA LEU A 34 6.09 12.52 2.79
C LEU A 34 7.34 13.30 2.41
N ASN A 35 8.27 13.44 3.37
CA ASN A 35 9.61 13.90 3.08
C ASN A 35 10.54 12.68 3.09
N VAL A 36 11.00 12.27 1.92
CA VAL A 36 11.92 11.15 1.75
C VAL A 36 13.21 11.69 1.13
N THR A 37 14.30 11.61 1.89
CA THR A 37 15.61 12.13 1.46
C THR A 37 15.59 13.55 0.92
N GLY A 38 14.89 14.46 1.62
CA GLY A 38 14.78 15.87 1.25
C GLY A 38 13.78 16.19 0.15
N GLN A 39 13.01 15.21 -0.33
CA GLN A 39 11.99 15.40 -1.34
C GLN A 39 10.60 15.22 -0.78
N VAL A 40 9.70 16.14 -1.12
CA VAL A 40 8.29 16.05 -0.77
C VAL A 40 7.57 15.20 -1.80
N ILE A 41 6.94 14.13 -1.34
CA ILE A 41 6.22 13.17 -2.18
C ILE A 41 4.73 13.26 -1.86
N ARG A 42 3.91 13.27 -2.90
CA ARG A 42 2.44 13.28 -2.80
C ARG A 42 1.84 12.21 -3.70
N ALA A 43 0.65 11.77 -3.33
CA ALA A 43 -0.13 10.80 -4.10
C ALA A 43 -1.43 11.42 -4.61
N GLU A 44 -1.79 11.06 -5.83
CA GLU A 44 -3.10 11.33 -6.43
C GLU A 44 -3.74 9.98 -6.79
N ALA A 45 -4.95 9.76 -6.33
CA ALA A 45 -5.64 8.50 -6.56
C ALA A 45 -6.86 8.68 -7.45
N ALA A 46 -7.10 7.69 -8.31
CA ALA A 46 -8.27 7.62 -9.18
C ALA A 46 -8.92 6.23 -9.06
N PRO A 47 -9.84 6.05 -8.12
CA PRO A 47 -10.57 4.80 -7.97
C PRO A 47 -11.73 4.71 -8.96
N VAL A 48 -11.84 3.57 -9.66
CA VAL A 48 -12.86 3.35 -10.69
C VAL A 48 -13.45 1.96 -10.54
N ILE A 49 -14.78 1.87 -10.52
CA ILE A 49 -15.52 0.61 -10.61
C ILE A 49 -15.93 0.37 -12.06
N SER A 50 -15.66 -0.83 -12.56
CA SER A 50 -16.10 -1.30 -13.87
C SER A 50 -16.71 -2.68 -13.71
N GLY A 51 -18.03 -2.76 -13.73
CA GLY A 51 -18.74 -3.99 -13.42
C GLY A 51 -18.52 -4.41 -11.96
N ASN A 52 -17.97 -5.59 -11.74
CA ASN A 52 -17.59 -6.09 -10.42
C ASN A 52 -16.10 -5.90 -10.10
N LEU A 53 -15.37 -5.23 -10.96
CA LEU A 53 -13.94 -4.94 -10.78
C LEU A 53 -13.74 -3.54 -10.23
N PHE A 54 -12.78 -3.41 -9.32
CA PHE A 54 -12.37 -2.14 -8.77
C PHE A 54 -10.88 -1.93 -9.07
N ASN A 55 -10.59 -0.85 -9.76
CA ASN A 55 -9.22 -0.45 -10.11
C ASN A 55 -8.91 0.87 -9.43
N VAL A 56 -7.80 0.93 -8.74
CA VAL A 56 -7.33 2.15 -8.09
C VAL A 56 -5.97 2.50 -8.67
N GLN A 57 -5.95 3.55 -9.47
CA GLN A 57 -4.71 4.11 -9.98
C GLN A 57 -4.17 5.10 -8.96
N VAL A 58 -2.92 4.95 -8.57
CA VAL A 58 -2.23 5.87 -7.69
C VAL A 58 -1.03 6.44 -8.43
N ARG A 59 -0.97 7.77 -8.50
CA ARG A 59 0.16 8.48 -9.06
C ARG A 59 0.95 9.12 -7.95
N VAL A 60 2.20 8.72 -7.80
CA VAL A 60 3.13 9.25 -6.81
C VAL A 60 4.03 10.26 -7.50
N ARG A 61 4.05 11.49 -6.97
CA ARG A 61 4.77 12.61 -7.57
C ARG A 61 5.69 13.32 -6.59
N THR A 62 6.79 13.81 -7.13
CA THR A 62 7.69 14.76 -6.49
C THR A 62 8.07 15.85 -7.48
N PRO A 63 8.41 17.09 -7.05
CA PRO A 63 8.78 18.18 -7.95
C PRO A 63 10.05 17.94 -8.78
N ARG A 64 10.92 17.03 -8.34
CA ARG A 64 12.20 16.72 -8.98
C ARG A 64 12.23 15.29 -9.49
N THR A 65 13.28 14.56 -9.19
CA THR A 65 13.44 13.16 -9.57
C THR A 65 13.03 12.27 -8.41
N LEU A 66 12.10 11.35 -8.66
CA LEU A 66 11.73 10.35 -7.68
C LEU A 66 12.93 9.47 -7.34
N ALA A 67 13.12 9.19 -6.05
CA ALA A 67 14.21 8.33 -5.59
C ALA A 67 14.16 6.98 -6.29
N SER A 68 15.29 6.49 -6.76
CA SER A 68 15.36 5.18 -7.41
C SER A 68 15.04 4.08 -6.38
N GLY A 69 14.31 3.06 -6.81
CA GLY A 69 13.88 1.96 -5.95
C GLY A 69 12.63 2.24 -5.12
N LEU A 70 12.08 3.45 -5.16
CA LEU A 70 10.78 3.72 -4.52
C LEU A 70 9.67 3.09 -5.36
N ARG A 71 8.85 2.25 -4.73
CA ARG A 71 7.76 1.53 -5.39
C ARG A 71 6.53 1.45 -4.50
N VAL A 72 5.38 1.30 -5.13
CA VAL A 72 4.12 1.02 -4.44
C VAL A 72 3.96 -0.49 -4.31
N THR A 73 3.69 -0.96 -3.12
CA THR A 73 3.48 -2.40 -2.85
C THR A 73 2.03 -2.76 -2.61
N ASP A 74 1.25 -1.84 -2.09
CA ASP A 74 -0.16 -2.05 -1.74
C ASP A 74 -0.95 -0.77 -1.89
N VAL A 75 -2.24 -0.94 -2.16
CA VAL A 75 -3.22 0.14 -2.16
C VAL A 75 -4.34 -0.23 -1.20
N TYR A 76 -4.69 0.69 -0.31
CA TYR A 76 -5.80 0.56 0.63
C TYR A 76 -6.83 1.64 0.33
N VAL A 77 -8.09 1.28 0.35
CA VAL A 77 -9.20 2.21 0.21
C VAL A 77 -10.08 2.12 1.45
N VAL A 78 -10.17 3.20 2.19
CA VAL A 78 -11.03 3.27 3.39
C VAL A 78 -12.39 3.80 2.96
N THR A 79 -13.39 2.95 3.15
CA THR A 79 -14.80 3.23 2.85
C THR A 79 -15.61 3.31 4.14
N ASP A 80 -16.88 3.67 4.04
CA ASP A 80 -17.79 3.66 5.19
C ASP A 80 -18.02 2.25 5.74
N SER A 81 -17.87 1.22 4.90
CA SER A 81 -18.10 -0.19 5.30
C SER A 81 -16.82 -0.92 5.70
N GLY A 82 -15.64 -0.34 5.56
CA GLY A 82 -14.38 -0.97 5.94
C GLY A 82 -13.20 -0.59 5.05
N VAL A 83 -12.27 -1.51 4.90
CA VAL A 83 -11.05 -1.30 4.12
C VAL A 83 -11.00 -2.31 2.98
N TRP A 84 -10.90 -1.80 1.77
CA TRP A 84 -10.57 -2.58 0.59
C TRP A 84 -9.06 -2.51 0.35
N SER A 85 -8.43 -3.59 -0.06
CA SER A 85 -7.00 -3.59 -0.32
C SER A 85 -6.64 -4.45 -1.51
N ALA A 86 -5.55 -4.09 -2.16
CA ALA A 86 -4.95 -4.88 -3.23
C ALA A 86 -3.44 -4.74 -3.21
N ASP A 87 -2.75 -5.84 -3.53
CA ASP A 87 -1.33 -5.83 -3.80
C ASP A 87 -1.06 -5.16 -5.15
N VAL A 88 0.09 -4.52 -5.29
CA VAL A 88 0.54 -3.96 -6.56
C VAL A 88 1.75 -4.75 -7.02
N ASP A 89 1.60 -5.44 -8.15
CA ASP A 89 2.71 -6.14 -8.79
C ASP A 89 3.65 -5.16 -9.50
N SER A 90 4.89 -5.57 -9.69
CA SER A 90 5.86 -4.75 -10.43
C SER A 90 5.42 -4.47 -11.87
N ALA A 91 4.64 -5.38 -12.48
CA ALA A 91 4.07 -5.21 -13.82
C ALA A 91 2.95 -4.16 -13.87
N ASP A 92 2.32 -3.85 -12.73
CA ASP A 92 1.22 -2.89 -12.61
C ASP A 92 1.68 -1.51 -12.18
N GLN A 93 2.96 -1.24 -12.25
CA GLN A 93 3.51 0.09 -12.00
C GLN A 93 4.58 0.45 -13.02
N ARG A 94 4.66 1.74 -13.32
CA ARG A 94 5.59 2.27 -14.31
C ARG A 94 5.94 3.72 -13.98
N ARG A 95 7.07 4.16 -14.50
CA ARG A 95 7.41 5.57 -14.44
C ARG A 95 6.57 6.37 -15.43
N CYS A 96 6.12 7.55 -15.00
CA CYS A 96 5.38 8.51 -15.81
C CYS A 96 6.15 9.83 -15.98
N GLY A 97 7.44 9.80 -15.78
CA GLY A 97 8.36 10.93 -15.83
C GLY A 97 9.40 10.81 -14.74
N ALA A 98 10.37 11.73 -14.69
CA ALA A 98 11.45 11.69 -13.71
C ALA A 98 10.95 11.75 -12.26
N GLY A 99 9.88 12.51 -12.01
CA GLY A 99 9.29 12.69 -10.67
C GLY A 99 7.95 11.96 -10.49
N CYS A 100 7.69 10.92 -11.25
CA CYS A 100 6.36 10.30 -11.30
C CYS A 100 6.44 8.78 -11.41
N THR A 101 5.59 8.12 -10.64
CA THR A 101 5.30 6.67 -10.77
C THR A 101 3.80 6.46 -10.69
N VAL A 102 3.26 5.66 -11.60
CA VAL A 102 1.86 5.23 -11.60
C VAL A 102 1.81 3.77 -11.20
N ALA A 103 0.97 3.45 -10.24
CA ALA A 103 0.68 2.10 -9.78
C ALA A 103 -0.81 1.83 -9.83
N VAL A 104 -1.21 0.60 -10.09
CA VAL A 104 -2.62 0.19 -10.14
C VAL A 104 -2.85 -1.00 -9.23
N GLY A 105 -3.74 -0.83 -8.26
CA GLY A 105 -4.29 -1.92 -7.47
C GLY A 105 -5.61 -2.39 -8.07
N ARG A 106 -5.79 -3.71 -8.23
CA ARG A 106 -6.99 -4.30 -8.84
C ARG A 106 -7.56 -5.39 -7.97
N GLY A 107 -8.88 -5.46 -7.94
CA GLY A 107 -9.57 -6.52 -7.22
C GLY A 107 -11.08 -6.47 -7.45
N VAL A 108 -11.78 -7.35 -6.77
CA VAL A 108 -13.25 -7.36 -6.77
C VAL A 108 -13.77 -6.14 -6.02
N ALA A 109 -14.78 -5.48 -6.56
CA ALA A 109 -15.45 -4.34 -5.94
C ALA A 109 -16.33 -4.81 -4.78
N ASP A 110 -15.73 -5.11 -3.65
CA ASP A 110 -16.40 -5.53 -2.43
C ASP A 110 -16.42 -4.39 -1.41
N GLY A 111 -17.60 -4.00 -0.97
CA GLY A 111 -17.78 -2.90 -0.01
C GLY A 111 -17.48 -1.51 -0.57
N VAL A 112 -17.44 -1.35 -1.88
CA VAL A 112 -17.15 -0.10 -2.56
C VAL A 112 -18.33 0.26 -3.47
N THR A 113 -18.75 1.51 -3.42
CA THR A 113 -19.89 2.01 -4.20
C THR A 113 -19.47 3.20 -5.06
N ALA A 114 -19.92 3.23 -6.31
CA ALA A 114 -19.68 4.37 -7.19
C ALA A 114 -20.30 5.66 -6.61
N GLY A 115 -19.55 6.76 -6.69
CA GLY A 115 -19.94 8.04 -6.12
C GLY A 115 -19.56 8.23 -4.65
N GLU A 116 -19.13 7.17 -3.97
CA GLU A 116 -18.72 7.23 -2.57
C GLU A 116 -17.42 8.03 -2.41
N GLY A 117 -17.38 8.87 -1.38
CA GLY A 117 -16.16 9.52 -0.94
C GLY A 117 -15.30 8.55 -0.14
N VAL A 118 -14.06 8.34 -0.56
CA VAL A 118 -13.13 7.40 0.07
C VAL A 118 -11.78 8.06 0.33
N GLN A 119 -10.99 7.41 1.17
CA GLN A 119 -9.60 7.75 1.36
C GLN A 119 -8.74 6.65 0.78
N VAL A 120 -7.77 7.02 -0.04
CA VAL A 120 -6.86 6.07 -0.67
C VAL A 120 -5.48 6.21 -0.04
N VAL A 121 -4.91 5.11 0.40
CA VAL A 121 -3.58 5.07 1.02
C VAL A 121 -2.71 4.11 0.24
N ALA A 122 -1.56 4.58 -0.21
CA ALA A 122 -0.55 3.75 -0.84
C ALA A 122 0.53 3.38 0.18
N ARG A 123 0.94 2.12 0.19
CA ARG A 123 2.15 1.70 0.87
C ARG A 123 3.32 1.80 -0.09
N LEU A 124 4.34 2.53 0.30
CA LEU A 124 5.57 2.72 -0.45
C LEU A 124 6.71 1.99 0.25
N VAL A 125 7.62 1.46 -0.54
CA VAL A 125 8.87 0.86 -0.06
C VAL A 125 10.04 1.49 -0.81
N ASP A 126 11.06 1.92 -0.10
CA ASP A 126 12.27 2.47 -0.70
C ASP A 126 13.33 1.38 -0.95
N ALA A 127 14.47 1.79 -1.51
CA ALA A 127 15.57 0.88 -1.83
C ALA A 127 16.19 0.23 -0.58
N GLN A 128 16.03 0.83 0.60
CA GLN A 128 16.52 0.30 1.88
C GLN A 128 15.49 -0.61 2.59
N GLY A 129 14.34 -0.85 1.98
CA GLY A 129 13.26 -1.65 2.57
C GLY A 129 12.41 -0.90 3.60
N ARG A 130 12.57 0.41 3.74
CA ARG A 130 11.72 1.23 4.63
C ARG A 130 10.33 1.39 4.02
N THR A 131 9.31 1.27 4.84
CA THR A 131 7.91 1.38 4.43
C THR A 131 7.31 2.69 4.87
N PHE A 132 6.46 3.25 3.99
CA PHE A 132 5.74 4.50 4.24
C PHE A 132 4.30 4.34 3.81
N LEU A 133 3.39 5.03 4.51
CA LEU A 133 2.00 5.18 4.08
C LEU A 133 1.81 6.62 3.58
N LEU A 134 1.20 6.77 2.41
CA LEU A 134 0.92 8.06 1.80
C LEU A 134 -0.55 8.10 1.38
N ARG A 135 -1.27 9.09 1.86
CA ARG A 135 -2.72 9.18 1.70
C ARG A 135 -3.12 10.27 0.72
N ASP A 136 -4.07 9.96 -0.14
CA ASP A 136 -4.87 10.96 -0.86
C ASP A 136 -6.24 10.99 -0.20
N GLY A 137 -6.54 12.09 0.46
CA GLY A 137 -7.78 12.30 1.19
C GLY A 137 -8.90 12.78 0.28
N GLN A 138 -10.13 12.30 0.53
CA GLN A 138 -11.36 12.76 -0.12
C GLN A 138 -11.38 12.60 -1.64
N VAL A 139 -11.26 11.37 -2.05
CA VAL A 139 -11.39 10.96 -3.45
C VAL A 139 -12.77 10.34 -3.65
N GLN A 140 -13.38 10.58 -4.80
CA GLN A 140 -14.65 9.93 -5.14
C GLN A 140 -14.41 8.74 -6.06
N VAL A 141 -15.13 7.66 -5.78
CA VAL A 141 -15.17 6.48 -6.65
C VAL A 141 -16.01 6.80 -7.89
N LYS A 142 -15.41 6.58 -9.05
CA LYS A 142 -16.06 6.76 -10.35
C LYS A 142 -16.51 5.46 -10.96
#